data_52f38f885d1fe8774e346839ffe77459
#
_entry.id   52f38f885d1fe8774e346839ffe77459
#
_cell.length_a   1.000
_cell.length_b   1.000
_cell.length_c   1.000
_cell.angle_alpha   90.00
_cell.angle_beta   90.00
_cell.angle_gamma   90.00
#
_symmetry.space_group_name_H-M   'P 1'
#
loop_
_entity.id
_entity.type
_entity.pdbx_description
1 polymer ?
#
loop_
_entity_poly.entity_id
_entity_poly.type
_entity_poly.pdbx_seq_one_letter_code
_entity_poly.pdbx_strand_id
1 'polypeptide(L)'
;HPESFETIVCVTGQHREMLDQVLKLFEITPDYDLNIMRQGQDLYDVTARVLTGMRDVLREATPDVVLVHGDTTTSTAAALAAFYQQIPVGHIEAGLRTHNIYSPWPEEMNRQITGRIATYNFAPTRLSKQNLMREDVNPDSILVTGNTVIDALRQVVRKIKTDAELDKELEGVLLRSGYDVNRLVEGKRLVLITGHRRENFGDGFIHMCTAIKDLTKMYPMVD
;
A
#
# COMPACT_ATOMS: atom_id res chain seq x y z
N HIS A 1 -18.96 -9.00 1.68
CA HIS A 1 -19.68 -10.24 2.12
C HIS A 1 -20.10 -10.15 3.59
N PRO A 2 -20.93 -9.15 3.97
CA PRO A 2 -21.35 -8.96 5.37
C PRO A 2 -22.17 -10.13 5.92
N GLU A 3 -22.71 -10.97 5.05
CA GLU A 3 -23.41 -12.20 5.42
C GLU A 3 -22.48 -13.32 5.93
N SER A 4 -21.18 -13.20 5.67
CA SER A 4 -20.18 -14.21 6.00
C SER A 4 -19.09 -13.69 6.94
N PHE A 5 -18.83 -12.38 6.93
CA PHE A 5 -17.75 -11.75 7.69
C PHE A 5 -18.23 -10.47 8.36
N GLU A 6 -17.88 -10.32 9.60
CA GLU A 6 -17.84 -9.03 10.29
C GLU A 6 -16.46 -8.41 10.08
N THR A 7 -16.40 -7.25 9.44
CA THR A 7 -15.13 -6.59 9.11
C THR A 7 -14.92 -5.41 10.02
N ILE A 8 -13.82 -5.43 10.78
CA ILE A 8 -13.39 -4.35 11.66
C ILE A 8 -12.17 -3.68 11.02
N VAL A 9 -12.26 -2.38 10.80
CA VAL A 9 -11.19 -1.58 10.18
C VAL A 9 -10.44 -0.79 11.22
N CYS A 10 -9.16 -1.11 11.41
CA CYS A 10 -8.25 -0.36 12.25
C CYS A 10 -7.22 0.37 11.40
N VAL A 11 -7.15 1.69 11.54
CA VAL A 11 -6.15 2.52 10.89
C VAL A 11 -5.11 3.01 11.89
N THR A 12 -3.85 3.09 11.46
CA THR A 12 -2.77 3.57 12.34
C THR A 12 -2.49 5.06 12.18
N GLY A 13 -2.84 5.64 11.03
CA GLY A 13 -2.63 7.07 10.77
C GLY A 13 -1.15 7.45 10.61
N GLN A 14 -0.28 6.51 10.15
CA GLN A 14 1.14 6.79 9.92
C GLN A 14 1.37 7.86 8.82
N HIS A 15 0.49 7.92 7.81
CA HIS A 15 0.48 8.90 6.73
C HIS A 15 -0.92 9.50 6.61
N ARG A 16 -1.27 10.38 7.57
CA ARG A 16 -2.64 10.84 7.80
C ARG A 16 -3.34 11.38 6.56
N GLU A 17 -2.74 12.35 5.87
CA GLU A 17 -3.38 13.00 4.72
C GLU A 17 -3.67 12.03 3.56
N MET A 18 -2.71 11.15 3.25
CA MET A 18 -2.89 10.13 2.19
C MET A 18 -3.95 9.10 2.59
N LEU A 19 -3.95 8.68 3.86
CA LEU A 19 -4.92 7.72 4.37
C LEU A 19 -6.34 8.27 4.30
N ASP A 20 -6.56 9.50 4.77
CA ASP A 20 -7.87 10.15 4.77
C ASP A 20 -8.46 10.29 3.36
N GLN A 21 -7.62 10.59 2.36
CA GLN A 21 -8.03 10.62 0.95
C GLN A 21 -8.53 9.25 0.47
N VAL A 22 -7.82 8.18 0.81
CA VAL A 22 -8.19 6.81 0.42
C VAL A 22 -9.47 6.38 1.14
N LEU A 23 -9.59 6.63 2.45
CA LEU A 23 -10.80 6.32 3.22
C LEU A 23 -12.03 7.02 2.64
N LYS A 24 -11.90 8.33 2.32
CA LYS A 24 -12.98 9.10 1.67
C LYS A 24 -13.34 8.53 0.31
N LEU A 25 -12.35 8.20 -0.52
CA LEU A 25 -12.57 7.68 -1.88
C LEU A 25 -13.35 6.36 -1.88
N PHE A 26 -13.01 5.47 -0.94
CA PHE A 26 -13.65 4.16 -0.80
C PHE A 26 -14.83 4.15 0.18
N GLU A 27 -15.18 5.31 0.76
CA GLU A 27 -16.30 5.47 1.72
C GLU A 27 -16.13 4.54 2.93
N ILE A 28 -14.89 4.40 3.40
CA ILE A 28 -14.55 3.58 4.55
C ILE A 28 -14.52 4.45 5.80
N THR A 29 -15.29 4.06 6.81
CA THR A 29 -15.20 4.63 8.17
C THR A 29 -14.46 3.61 9.04
N PRO A 30 -13.29 3.95 9.58
CA PRO A 30 -12.57 3.04 10.46
C PRO A 30 -13.27 2.91 11.81
N ASP A 31 -13.27 1.69 12.37
CA ASP A 31 -13.78 1.39 13.72
C ASP A 31 -12.77 1.82 14.78
N TYR A 32 -11.48 1.72 14.48
CA TYR A 32 -10.37 2.12 15.35
C TYR A 32 -9.38 3.00 14.59
N ASP A 33 -8.93 4.07 15.26
CA ASP A 33 -7.89 4.97 14.76
C ASP A 33 -6.81 5.19 15.84
N LEU A 34 -5.63 4.62 15.61
CA LEU A 34 -4.51 4.72 16.55
C LEU A 34 -3.82 6.07 16.53
N ASN A 35 -3.98 6.83 15.45
CA ASN A 35 -3.45 8.19 15.24
C ASN A 35 -1.97 8.33 15.70
N ILE A 36 -1.11 7.42 15.22
CA ILE A 36 0.27 7.31 15.70
C ILE A 36 1.21 8.37 15.14
N MET A 37 0.77 9.15 14.13
CA MET A 37 1.65 10.10 13.46
C MET A 37 2.14 11.18 14.42
N ARG A 38 3.46 11.40 14.45
CA ARG A 38 4.11 12.53 15.14
C ARG A 38 5.25 13.05 14.32
N GLN A 39 5.51 14.34 14.44
CA GLN A 39 6.64 14.96 13.76
C GLN A 39 7.97 14.38 14.26
N GLY A 40 8.87 14.01 13.33
CA GLY A 40 10.19 13.49 13.65
C GLY A 40 10.25 12.05 14.15
N GLN A 41 9.13 11.29 14.07
CA GLN A 41 9.12 9.87 14.44
C GLN A 41 10.03 9.04 13.54
N ASP A 42 10.72 8.08 14.14
CA ASP A 42 11.53 7.09 13.44
C ASP A 42 10.83 5.71 13.38
N LEU A 43 11.51 4.71 12.82
CA LEU A 43 10.95 3.36 12.71
C LEU A 43 10.72 2.68 14.07
N TYR A 44 11.53 3.01 15.07
CA TYR A 44 11.35 2.50 16.44
C TYR A 44 10.06 3.04 17.03
N ASP A 45 9.81 4.33 16.88
CA ASP A 45 8.59 4.99 17.33
C ASP A 45 7.35 4.39 16.68
N VAL A 46 7.36 4.23 15.35
CA VAL A 46 6.26 3.62 14.60
C VAL A 46 6.00 2.20 15.08
N THR A 47 7.04 1.37 15.16
CA THR A 47 6.93 -0.03 15.59
C THR A 47 6.35 -0.13 17.01
N ALA A 48 6.90 0.64 17.95
CA ALA A 48 6.46 0.58 19.34
C ALA A 48 5.01 1.05 19.51
N ARG A 49 4.60 2.11 18.82
CA ARG A 49 3.24 2.65 18.92
C ARG A 49 2.21 1.75 18.27
N VAL A 50 2.50 1.21 17.08
CA VAL A 50 1.60 0.25 16.44
C VAL A 50 1.46 -1.00 17.31
N LEU A 51 2.58 -1.57 17.78
CA LEU A 51 2.57 -2.78 18.59
C LEU A 51 1.75 -2.60 19.88
N THR A 52 1.95 -1.48 20.59
CA THR A 52 1.23 -1.21 21.84
C THR A 52 -0.22 -0.81 21.60
N GLY A 53 -0.52 -0.02 20.57
CA GLY A 53 -1.89 0.37 20.23
C GLY A 53 -2.72 -0.83 19.76
N MET A 54 -2.15 -1.67 18.91
CA MET A 54 -2.82 -2.91 18.44
C MET A 54 -3.11 -3.89 19.59
N ARG A 55 -2.27 -3.93 20.61
CA ARG A 55 -2.55 -4.77 21.81
C ARG A 55 -3.94 -4.51 22.38
N ASP A 56 -4.29 -3.26 22.52
CA ASP A 56 -5.55 -2.85 23.16
C ASP A 56 -6.75 -3.04 22.21
N VAL A 57 -6.58 -2.70 20.93
CA VAL A 57 -7.59 -2.96 19.89
C VAL A 57 -7.90 -4.46 19.77
N LEU A 58 -6.88 -5.30 19.72
CA LEU A 58 -7.07 -6.76 19.59
C LEU A 58 -7.73 -7.40 20.82
N ARG A 59 -7.50 -6.85 22.02
CA ARG A 59 -8.18 -7.30 23.23
C ARG A 59 -9.65 -6.94 23.26
N GLU A 60 -10.01 -5.79 22.72
CA GLU A 60 -11.38 -5.31 22.65
C GLU A 60 -12.15 -5.98 21.51
N ALA A 61 -11.58 -5.98 20.31
CA ALA A 61 -12.23 -6.49 19.10
C ALA A 61 -12.27 -8.02 19.03
N THR A 62 -11.33 -8.72 19.69
CA THR A 62 -11.21 -10.21 19.71
C THR A 62 -11.43 -10.86 18.32
N PRO A 63 -10.71 -10.46 17.27
CA PRO A 63 -10.96 -10.96 15.93
C PRO A 63 -10.48 -12.41 15.75
N ASP A 64 -11.16 -13.18 14.91
CA ASP A 64 -10.74 -14.54 14.52
C ASP A 64 -9.48 -14.55 13.65
N VAL A 65 -9.26 -13.47 12.88
CA VAL A 65 -8.11 -13.29 12.01
C VAL A 65 -7.77 -11.81 11.83
N VAL A 66 -6.48 -11.49 11.77
CA VAL A 66 -6.00 -10.15 11.44
C VAL A 66 -5.43 -10.15 10.02
N LEU A 67 -5.93 -9.28 9.16
CA LEU A 67 -5.39 -9.09 7.81
C LEU A 67 -4.43 -7.91 7.81
N VAL A 68 -3.20 -8.13 7.32
CA VAL A 68 -2.21 -7.09 7.08
C VAL A 68 -1.83 -7.07 5.60
N HIS A 69 -1.56 -5.88 5.06
CA HIS A 69 -1.27 -5.70 3.64
C HIS A 69 0.15 -5.18 3.42
N GLY A 70 0.86 -5.81 2.49
CA GLY A 70 2.16 -5.34 1.99
C GLY A 70 3.28 -5.48 3.01
N ASP A 71 4.14 -4.46 3.06
CA ASP A 71 5.49 -4.55 3.63
C ASP A 71 5.88 -3.37 4.53
N THR A 72 4.92 -2.56 4.92
CA THR A 72 5.19 -1.43 5.81
C THR A 72 5.56 -1.90 7.22
N THR A 73 6.27 -1.06 7.96
CA THR A 73 6.54 -1.25 9.39
C THR A 73 5.23 -1.43 10.19
N THR A 74 4.18 -0.71 9.79
CA THR A 74 2.83 -0.87 10.35
C THR A 74 2.30 -2.30 10.18
N SER A 75 2.38 -2.87 8.98
CA SER A 75 1.90 -4.22 8.70
C SER A 75 2.64 -5.27 9.54
N THR A 76 3.96 -5.15 9.63
CA THR A 76 4.79 -6.05 10.42
C THR A 76 4.52 -5.95 11.92
N ALA A 77 4.41 -4.72 12.45
CA ALA A 77 4.14 -4.51 13.87
C ALA A 77 2.72 -4.97 14.26
N ALA A 78 1.72 -4.78 13.39
CA ALA A 78 0.36 -5.28 13.59
C ALA A 78 0.31 -6.82 13.55
N ALA A 79 1.02 -7.45 12.61
CA ALA A 79 1.16 -8.91 12.54
C ALA A 79 1.80 -9.48 13.81
N LEU A 80 2.85 -8.82 14.32
CA LEU A 80 3.52 -9.22 15.55
C LEU A 80 2.60 -9.06 16.78
N ALA A 81 1.81 -7.99 16.86
CA ALA A 81 0.83 -7.79 17.90
C ALA A 81 -0.24 -8.90 17.93
N ALA A 82 -0.75 -9.29 16.74
CA ALA A 82 -1.69 -10.40 16.60
C ALA A 82 -1.07 -11.73 17.03
N PHE A 83 0.16 -12.00 16.60
CA PHE A 83 0.91 -13.19 17.00
C PHE A 83 1.07 -13.31 18.52
N TYR A 84 1.36 -12.22 19.23
CA TYR A 84 1.48 -12.22 20.69
C TYR A 84 0.18 -12.55 21.42
N GLN A 85 -0.96 -12.35 20.77
CA GLN A 85 -2.26 -12.74 21.29
C GLN A 85 -2.78 -14.07 20.69
N GLN A 86 -1.92 -14.78 19.95
CA GLN A 86 -2.25 -16.05 19.27
C GLN A 86 -3.41 -15.94 18.28
N ILE A 87 -3.58 -14.76 17.68
CA ILE A 87 -4.57 -14.53 16.66
C ILE A 87 -3.95 -14.82 15.30
N PRO A 88 -4.59 -15.66 14.44
CA PRO A 88 -4.12 -15.94 13.09
C PRO A 88 -3.94 -14.68 12.26
N VAL A 89 -2.88 -14.65 11.44
CA VAL A 89 -2.56 -13.51 10.57
C VAL A 89 -2.69 -13.92 9.11
N GLY A 90 -3.43 -13.14 8.32
CA GLY A 90 -3.44 -13.21 6.87
C GLY A 90 -2.59 -12.09 6.26
N HIS A 91 -1.58 -12.46 5.48
CA HIS A 91 -0.69 -11.51 4.80
C HIS A 91 -1.13 -11.33 3.34
N ILE A 92 -1.66 -10.17 3.01
CA ILE A 92 -2.05 -9.78 1.64
C ILE A 92 -0.82 -9.20 0.94
N GLU A 93 -0.61 -9.56 -0.32
CA GLU A 93 0.58 -9.25 -1.14
C GLU A 93 1.84 -10.01 -0.66
N ALA A 94 1.64 -11.21 -0.15
CA ALA A 94 2.72 -12.04 0.41
C ALA A 94 3.69 -12.56 -0.66
N GLY A 95 4.97 -12.70 -0.30
CA GLY A 95 5.96 -13.41 -1.11
C GLY A 95 6.68 -12.59 -2.18
N LEU A 96 6.51 -11.27 -2.21
CA LEU A 96 7.40 -10.40 -2.99
C LEU A 96 8.80 -10.42 -2.37
N ARG A 97 9.85 -10.60 -3.19
CA ARG A 97 11.24 -10.65 -2.73
C ARG A 97 12.18 -9.96 -3.70
N THR A 98 13.12 -9.20 -3.12
CA THR A 98 14.28 -8.66 -3.82
C THR A 98 15.55 -9.46 -3.51
N HIS A 99 15.50 -10.28 -2.44
CA HIS A 99 16.64 -11.04 -1.91
C HIS A 99 17.78 -10.15 -1.37
N ASN A 100 17.51 -8.88 -1.12
CA ASN A 100 18.42 -7.94 -0.46
C ASN A 100 17.68 -7.24 0.67
N ILE A 101 17.93 -7.62 1.92
CA ILE A 101 17.25 -7.09 3.11
C ILE A 101 17.42 -5.59 3.32
N TYR A 102 18.33 -4.95 2.60
CA TYR A 102 18.58 -3.51 2.62
C TYR A 102 18.04 -2.78 1.39
N SER A 103 17.35 -3.49 0.46
CA SER A 103 16.80 -2.85 -0.74
C SER A 103 15.53 -3.56 -1.25
N PRO A 104 14.36 -2.91 -1.15
CA PRO A 104 14.06 -1.67 -0.42
C PRO A 104 14.17 -1.87 1.09
N TRP A 105 14.55 -0.80 1.77
CA TRP A 105 14.71 -0.83 3.23
C TRP A 105 13.69 0.10 3.89
N PRO A 106 12.94 -0.36 4.92
CA PRO A 106 13.00 -1.66 5.61
C PRO A 106 12.07 -2.73 5.02
N GLU A 107 11.44 -2.49 3.87
CA GLU A 107 10.33 -3.25 3.31
C GLU A 107 10.67 -4.73 3.07
N GLU A 108 11.86 -5.04 2.55
CA GLU A 108 12.21 -6.44 2.28
C GLU A 108 12.29 -7.29 3.56
N MET A 109 12.84 -6.73 4.63
CA MET A 109 12.87 -7.42 5.93
C MET A 109 11.47 -7.53 6.52
N ASN A 110 10.65 -6.49 6.40
CA ASN A 110 9.26 -6.52 6.85
C ASN A 110 8.46 -7.66 6.18
N ARG A 111 8.64 -7.86 4.86
CA ARG A 111 8.02 -8.98 4.12
C ARG A 111 8.41 -10.33 4.69
N GLN A 112 9.69 -10.52 4.99
CA GLN A 112 10.20 -11.78 5.51
C GLN A 112 9.68 -12.06 6.91
N ILE A 113 9.68 -11.07 7.79
CA ILE A 113 9.15 -11.20 9.16
C ILE A 113 7.65 -11.51 9.11
N THR A 114 6.87 -10.73 8.35
CA THR A 114 5.43 -10.91 8.23
C THR A 114 5.10 -12.29 7.63
N GLY A 115 5.82 -12.71 6.59
CA GLY A 115 5.62 -14.01 5.97
C GLY A 115 5.91 -15.19 6.91
N ARG A 116 6.82 -15.03 7.89
CA ARG A 116 7.09 -16.05 8.91
C ARG A 116 6.00 -16.12 9.97
N ILE A 117 5.35 -14.99 10.28
CA ILE A 117 4.27 -14.89 11.27
C ILE A 117 2.94 -15.37 10.67
N ALA A 118 2.71 -15.11 9.39
CA ALA A 118 1.42 -15.29 8.74
C ALA A 118 0.96 -16.76 8.73
N THR A 119 -0.27 -16.98 9.15
CA THR A 119 -0.99 -18.26 9.05
C THR A 119 -1.47 -18.47 7.61
N TYR A 120 -1.94 -17.39 6.96
CA TYR A 120 -2.44 -17.41 5.58
C TYR A 120 -1.65 -16.41 4.73
N ASN A 121 -1.15 -16.85 3.57
CA ASN A 121 -0.36 -16.03 2.66
C ASN A 121 -1.11 -15.85 1.34
N PHE A 122 -1.60 -14.64 1.07
CA PHE A 122 -2.29 -14.29 -0.17
C PHE A 122 -1.26 -13.71 -1.15
N ALA A 123 -0.71 -14.57 -2.00
CA ALA A 123 0.36 -14.21 -2.93
C ALA A 123 -0.20 -13.58 -4.22
N PRO A 124 0.36 -12.47 -4.71
CA PRO A 124 -0.12 -11.83 -5.93
C PRO A 124 0.22 -12.61 -7.20
N THR A 125 1.24 -13.46 -7.17
CA THR A 125 1.71 -14.21 -8.34
C THR A 125 2.19 -15.61 -7.97
N ARG A 126 2.33 -16.48 -8.98
CA ARG A 126 2.97 -17.80 -8.81
C ARG A 126 4.43 -17.69 -8.38
N LEU A 127 5.14 -16.65 -8.85
CA LEU A 127 6.52 -16.40 -8.41
C LEU A 127 6.57 -16.06 -6.93
N SER A 128 5.66 -15.23 -6.45
CA SER A 128 5.54 -14.89 -5.02
C SER A 128 5.27 -16.15 -4.17
N LYS A 129 4.38 -17.04 -4.63
CA LYS A 129 4.19 -18.36 -4.00
C LYS A 129 5.48 -19.16 -3.95
N GLN A 130 6.23 -19.22 -5.05
CA GLN A 130 7.50 -19.96 -5.11
C GLN A 130 8.53 -19.38 -4.14
N ASN A 131 8.61 -18.07 -3.99
CA ASN A 131 9.50 -17.42 -3.02
C ASN A 131 9.19 -17.87 -1.59
N LEU A 132 7.92 -17.87 -1.20
CA LEU A 132 7.49 -18.34 0.12
C LEU A 132 7.83 -19.82 0.34
N MET A 133 7.59 -20.66 -0.67
CA MET A 133 7.94 -22.11 -0.59
C MET A 133 9.45 -22.34 -0.43
N ARG A 134 10.30 -21.50 -1.04
CA ARG A 134 11.76 -21.56 -0.86
C ARG A 134 12.21 -21.16 0.55
N GLU A 135 11.35 -20.50 1.29
CA GLU A 135 11.55 -20.09 2.68
C GLU A 135 10.83 -21.04 3.66
N ASP A 136 10.50 -22.24 3.23
CA ASP A 136 9.85 -23.29 4.02
C ASP A 136 8.47 -22.92 4.55
N VAL A 137 7.74 -22.01 3.87
CA VAL A 137 6.33 -21.75 4.16
C VAL A 137 5.49 -22.89 3.61
N ASN A 138 4.58 -23.43 4.42
CA ASN A 138 3.70 -24.53 4.02
C ASN A 138 2.90 -24.16 2.77
N PRO A 139 2.98 -24.93 1.66
CA PRO A 139 2.25 -24.68 0.43
C PRO A 139 0.74 -24.55 0.58
N ASP A 140 0.15 -25.26 1.57
CA ASP A 140 -1.30 -25.25 1.83
C ASP A 140 -1.77 -23.94 2.47
N SER A 141 -0.86 -23.19 3.09
CA SER A 141 -1.14 -21.85 3.62
C SER A 141 -1.00 -20.72 2.58
N ILE A 142 -0.63 -21.04 1.32
CA ILE A 142 -0.34 -20.06 0.29
C ILE A 142 -1.39 -20.10 -0.81
N LEU A 143 -2.20 -19.05 -0.93
CA LEU A 143 -3.18 -18.86 -1.99
C LEU A 143 -2.68 -17.81 -3.00
N VAL A 144 -2.74 -18.13 -4.29
CA VAL A 144 -2.44 -17.14 -5.34
C VAL A 144 -3.73 -16.43 -5.70
N THR A 145 -3.86 -15.17 -5.25
CA THR A 145 -5.09 -14.38 -5.34
C THR A 145 -5.05 -13.26 -6.38
N GLY A 146 -3.90 -12.97 -6.94
CA GLY A 146 -3.69 -11.76 -7.75
C GLY A 146 -3.33 -10.55 -6.89
N ASN A 147 -3.21 -9.39 -7.53
CA ASN A 147 -2.87 -8.13 -6.85
C ASN A 147 -4.12 -7.28 -6.65
N THR A 148 -4.50 -7.06 -5.39
CA THR A 148 -5.67 -6.28 -5.00
C THR A 148 -5.64 -4.82 -5.46
N VAL A 149 -4.46 -4.27 -5.72
CA VAL A 149 -4.30 -2.91 -6.28
C VAL A 149 -4.97 -2.77 -7.64
N ILE A 150 -4.98 -3.83 -8.45
CA ILE A 150 -5.66 -3.82 -9.76
C ILE A 150 -7.16 -3.71 -9.59
N ASP A 151 -7.72 -4.41 -8.60
CA ASP A 151 -9.16 -4.37 -8.32
C ASP A 151 -9.57 -3.02 -7.75
N ALA A 152 -8.77 -2.46 -6.83
CA ALA A 152 -8.96 -1.12 -6.29
C ALA A 152 -8.93 -0.06 -7.41
N LEU A 153 -7.93 -0.10 -8.31
CA LEU A 153 -7.85 0.80 -9.45
C LEU A 153 -9.08 0.68 -10.37
N ARG A 154 -9.51 -0.54 -10.68
CA ARG A 154 -10.72 -0.75 -11.50
C ARG A 154 -11.97 -0.19 -10.84
N GLN A 155 -12.08 -0.29 -9.53
CA GLN A 155 -13.17 0.28 -8.75
C GLN A 155 -13.20 1.80 -8.86
N VAL A 156 -12.05 2.44 -8.66
CA VAL A 156 -11.89 3.90 -8.80
C VAL A 156 -12.22 4.36 -10.22
N VAL A 157 -11.66 3.70 -11.24
CA VAL A 157 -11.95 4.04 -12.65
C VAL A 157 -13.44 3.90 -12.96
N ARG A 158 -14.11 2.87 -12.41
CA ARG A 158 -15.55 2.72 -12.59
C ARG A 158 -16.32 3.86 -11.90
N LYS A 159 -15.95 4.22 -10.66
CA LYS A 159 -16.56 5.31 -9.91
C LYS A 159 -16.46 6.62 -10.69
N ILE A 160 -15.28 6.98 -11.18
CA ILE A 160 -15.06 8.18 -11.99
C ILE A 160 -15.94 8.17 -13.25
N LYS A 161 -16.00 7.05 -13.99
CA LYS A 161 -16.78 6.94 -15.23
C LYS A 161 -18.30 7.02 -15.02
N THR A 162 -18.80 6.70 -13.83
CA THR A 162 -20.23 6.68 -13.53
C THR A 162 -20.71 7.89 -12.74
N ASP A 163 -19.79 8.69 -12.19
CA ASP A 163 -20.07 9.88 -11.39
C ASP A 163 -19.47 11.12 -12.07
N ALA A 164 -20.31 11.85 -12.80
CA ALA A 164 -19.89 13.03 -13.54
C ALA A 164 -19.52 14.23 -12.62
N GLU A 165 -20.02 14.26 -11.38
CA GLU A 165 -19.64 15.28 -10.41
C GLU A 165 -18.24 15.03 -9.86
N LEU A 166 -17.94 13.77 -9.53
CA LEU A 166 -16.61 13.34 -9.12
C LEU A 166 -15.57 13.58 -10.23
N ASP A 167 -15.91 13.26 -11.49
CA ASP A 167 -15.02 13.48 -12.64
C ASP A 167 -14.63 14.98 -12.76
N LYS A 168 -15.61 15.88 -12.69
CA LYS A 168 -15.37 17.33 -12.70
C LYS A 168 -14.58 17.82 -11.48
N GLU A 169 -14.85 17.27 -10.29
CA GLU A 169 -14.08 17.61 -9.09
C GLU A 169 -12.59 17.27 -9.30
N LEU A 170 -12.31 16.07 -9.84
CA LEU A 170 -10.95 15.59 -10.12
C LEU A 170 -10.26 16.41 -11.21
N GLU A 171 -10.96 16.76 -12.30
CA GLU A 171 -10.45 17.71 -13.31
C GLU A 171 -10.04 19.04 -12.67
N GLY A 172 -10.89 19.56 -11.77
CA GLY A 172 -10.60 20.77 -11.01
C GLY A 172 -9.38 20.65 -10.09
N VAL A 173 -9.14 19.46 -9.50
CA VAL A 173 -7.94 19.19 -8.69
C VAL A 173 -6.71 19.21 -9.58
N LEU A 174 -6.73 18.54 -10.73
CA LEU A 174 -5.62 18.52 -11.69
C LEU A 174 -5.30 19.92 -12.20
N LEU A 175 -6.31 20.70 -12.55
CA LEU A 175 -6.13 22.08 -13.03
C LEU A 175 -5.46 22.97 -11.94
N ARG A 176 -5.92 22.87 -10.70
CA ARG A 176 -5.29 23.60 -9.57
C ARG A 176 -3.85 23.15 -9.29
N SER A 177 -3.54 21.91 -9.63
CA SER A 177 -2.18 21.35 -9.53
C SER A 177 -1.28 21.72 -10.74
N GLY A 178 -1.83 22.51 -11.70
CA GLY A 178 -1.09 23.00 -12.86
C GLY A 178 -1.22 22.12 -14.11
N TYR A 179 -2.11 21.13 -14.12
CA TYR A 179 -2.34 20.29 -15.29
C TYR A 179 -3.75 20.49 -15.85
N ASP A 180 -3.83 20.92 -17.13
CA ASP A 180 -5.09 21.04 -17.87
C ASP A 180 -5.34 19.79 -18.71
N VAL A 181 -6.36 19.00 -18.33
CA VAL A 181 -6.74 17.75 -19.01
C VAL A 181 -7.19 17.97 -20.46
N ASN A 182 -7.64 19.18 -20.83
CA ASN A 182 -8.01 19.50 -22.21
C ASN A 182 -6.86 19.33 -23.20
N ARG A 183 -5.62 19.41 -22.74
CA ARG A 183 -4.43 19.13 -23.56
C ARG A 183 -4.43 17.73 -24.16
N LEU A 184 -5.04 16.74 -23.47
CA LEU A 184 -5.19 15.38 -24.01
C LEU A 184 -6.20 15.30 -25.14
N VAL A 185 -7.23 16.15 -25.11
CA VAL A 185 -8.23 16.25 -26.18
C VAL A 185 -7.62 16.85 -27.46
N GLU A 186 -6.60 17.72 -27.30
CA GLU A 186 -5.83 18.31 -28.42
C GLU A 186 -4.86 17.31 -29.09
N GLY A 187 -4.90 16.03 -28.70
CA GLY A 187 -4.09 14.96 -29.28
C GLY A 187 -2.72 14.78 -28.66
N LYS A 188 -2.45 15.40 -27.50
CA LYS A 188 -1.26 15.13 -26.71
C LYS A 188 -1.36 13.79 -26.00
N ARG A 189 -0.21 13.18 -25.76
CA ARG A 189 -0.09 11.92 -25.03
C ARG A 189 0.46 12.20 -23.63
N LEU A 190 -0.15 11.59 -22.62
CA LEU A 190 0.32 11.69 -21.25
C LEU A 190 1.30 10.56 -20.93
N VAL A 191 2.44 10.93 -20.34
CA VAL A 191 3.37 10.00 -19.70
C VAL A 191 3.45 10.35 -18.22
N LEU A 192 2.82 9.52 -17.38
CA LEU A 192 2.89 9.68 -15.94
C LEU A 192 4.18 9.04 -15.39
N ILE A 193 5.02 9.85 -14.76
CA ILE A 193 6.28 9.42 -14.17
C ILE A 193 6.18 9.55 -12.65
N THR A 194 6.45 8.46 -11.92
CA THR A 194 6.56 8.48 -10.46
C THR A 194 7.99 8.14 -10.04
N GLY A 195 8.57 8.92 -9.14
CA GLY A 195 9.93 8.70 -8.66
C GLY A 195 10.05 9.11 -7.20
N HIS A 196 9.91 8.15 -6.28
CA HIS A 196 9.89 8.43 -4.83
C HIS A 196 10.83 7.53 -4.01
N ARG A 197 11.61 6.65 -4.65
CA ARG A 197 12.52 5.74 -3.94
C ARG A 197 13.75 6.48 -3.44
N ARG A 198 14.03 6.34 -2.15
CA ARG A 198 15.19 6.96 -1.49
C ARG A 198 16.52 6.56 -2.12
N GLU A 199 16.60 5.36 -2.67
CA GLU A 199 17.78 4.83 -3.37
C GLU A 199 18.19 5.67 -4.59
N ASN A 200 17.25 6.41 -5.16
CA ASN A 200 17.49 7.27 -6.33
C ASN A 200 17.83 8.72 -5.98
N PHE A 201 17.92 9.08 -4.69
CA PHE A 201 18.31 10.43 -4.30
C PHE A 201 19.81 10.69 -4.62
N GLY A 202 20.15 11.95 -4.92
CA GLY A 202 21.48 12.35 -5.38
C GLY A 202 21.60 12.30 -6.89
N ASP A 203 22.72 11.80 -7.41
CA ASP A 203 23.04 11.81 -8.86
C ASP A 203 22.02 11.01 -9.70
N GLY A 204 21.47 9.92 -9.17
CA GLY A 204 20.44 9.14 -9.82
C GLY A 204 19.17 9.95 -10.13
N PHE A 205 18.76 10.81 -9.21
CA PHE A 205 17.60 11.68 -9.40
C PHE A 205 17.89 12.76 -10.47
N ILE A 206 19.10 13.32 -10.47
CA ILE A 206 19.53 14.31 -11.48
C ILE A 206 19.56 13.68 -12.86
N HIS A 207 20.08 12.44 -12.99
CA HIS A 207 20.10 11.71 -14.27
C HIS A 207 18.67 11.45 -14.78
N MET A 208 17.76 11.06 -13.90
CA MET A 208 16.36 10.85 -14.24
C MET A 208 15.69 12.15 -14.74
N CYS A 209 15.86 13.26 -14.03
CA CYS A 209 15.37 14.56 -14.45
C CYS A 209 15.95 15.02 -15.80
N THR A 210 17.23 14.74 -16.04
CA THR A 210 17.89 15.04 -17.32
C THR A 210 17.30 14.22 -18.45
N ALA A 211 17.09 12.92 -18.24
CA ALA A 211 16.47 12.04 -19.21
C ALA A 211 15.03 12.48 -19.55
N ILE A 212 14.23 12.85 -18.55
CA ILE A 212 12.87 13.39 -18.73
C ILE A 212 12.93 14.67 -19.58
N LYS A 213 13.82 15.60 -19.24
CA LYS A 213 14.01 16.85 -20.01
C LYS A 213 14.39 16.58 -21.46
N ASP A 214 15.21 15.58 -21.73
CA ASP A 214 15.60 15.25 -23.09
C ASP A 214 14.46 14.56 -23.86
N LEU A 215 13.68 13.70 -23.20
CA LEU A 215 12.48 13.10 -23.78
C LEU A 215 11.44 14.15 -24.16
N THR A 216 11.18 15.17 -23.34
CA THR A 216 10.22 16.24 -23.67
C THR A 216 10.66 17.07 -24.87
N LYS A 217 11.97 17.23 -25.10
CA LYS A 217 12.47 17.90 -26.32
C LYS A 217 12.31 17.02 -27.58
N MET A 218 12.52 15.71 -27.42
CA MET A 218 12.41 14.76 -28.55
C MET A 218 10.96 14.50 -28.96
N TYR A 219 10.03 14.62 -28.02
CA TYR A 219 8.62 14.29 -28.21
C TYR A 219 7.70 15.44 -27.76
N PRO A 220 7.59 16.54 -28.54
CA PRO A 220 6.82 17.72 -28.12
C PRO A 220 5.31 17.50 -27.97
N MET A 221 4.80 16.36 -28.47
CA MET A 221 3.39 15.95 -28.32
C MET A 221 3.13 15.09 -27.06
N VAL A 222 4.12 14.96 -26.19
CA VAL A 222 4.01 14.25 -24.91
C VAL A 222 4.04 15.27 -23.77
N ASP A 223 3.12 15.12 -22.83
CA ASP A 223 3.05 15.83 -21.56
C ASP A 223 3.50 14.94 -20.41
#